data_9b485538e2c003c319146e7aefbfa741
#
_entry.id   9b485538e2c003c319146e7aefbfa741
#
_cell.length_a   1.000
_cell.length_b   1.000
_cell.length_c   1.000
_cell.angle_alpha   90.00
_cell.angle_beta   90.00
_cell.angle_gamma   90.00
#
_symmetry.space_group_name_H-M   'P 1'
#
loop_
_entity.id
_entity.type
_entity.pdbx_description
1 polymer ?
#
loop_
_entity_poly.entity_id
_entity_poly.type
_entity_poly.pdbx_seq_one_letter_code
_entity_poly.pdbx_strand_id
1 'polypeptide(L)'
;MHSATTVRPATSALPVLVFTALAGTMAMMAFVAVVGPVVRLLGLAEWHAGLSVTAAGVLWMLSARRWGRLSDRIGRRRVLLAGLAGYAVVYIAMAVFVDSALRAPPAVWLSVVVLVATRALVGLFYAAIPPTAAAMVADEVPAGQRGGAMAKLGTANAVGMVLGPAAAGWIAFHGIALALYVAAALPLLSLAVLWWRLPEAPPTDPALRKPRPAMALTDPRLRLPVFTVFAAMVSVTIAQVVVGFFAIDRLQLSPADGARVAGLSLTAVGIGLVCAQGLVMRLKSVAPARWIAIGALVSGAGFASVGLVDTQSQLLLAYGVAAFGMGFVFPSFQALAADSVEAHEQGAAAGTVAAVQGMGMIAGPLLGTVLYRWSPALPYLFVGIVLGVLAIVAVAHQVRRP
;
A
#
# COMPACT_ATOMS: atom_id res chain seq x y z
N MET A 1 -11.90 -45.93 -23.54
CA MET A 1 -10.60 -45.26 -23.36
C MET A 1 -10.83 -44.02 -22.52
N HIS A 2 -10.61 -44.12 -21.20
CA HIS A 2 -10.67 -42.98 -20.28
C HIS A 2 -9.37 -42.20 -20.40
N SER A 3 -9.43 -40.96 -20.93
CA SER A 3 -8.28 -40.06 -20.89
C SER A 3 -8.11 -39.64 -19.43
N ALA A 4 -7.06 -40.13 -18.80
CA ALA A 4 -6.59 -39.65 -17.52
C ALA A 4 -6.18 -38.19 -17.66
N THR A 5 -7.03 -37.28 -17.24
CA THR A 5 -6.70 -35.89 -16.97
C THR A 5 -5.65 -35.87 -15.86
N THR A 6 -4.38 -35.77 -16.20
CA THR A 6 -3.30 -35.55 -15.27
C THR A 6 -3.58 -34.24 -14.49
N VAL A 7 -4.13 -34.42 -13.30
CA VAL A 7 -4.23 -33.32 -12.31
C VAL A 7 -2.80 -32.89 -11.99
N ARG A 8 -2.33 -31.82 -12.63
CA ARG A 8 -1.06 -31.18 -12.27
C ARG A 8 -1.16 -30.71 -10.82
N PRO A 9 -0.12 -30.91 -10.02
CA PRO A 9 -0.14 -30.48 -8.62
C PRO A 9 -0.36 -28.97 -8.54
N ALA A 10 -1.46 -28.53 -7.95
CA ALA A 10 -1.89 -27.15 -7.74
C ALA A 10 -0.91 -26.30 -6.88
N THR A 11 0.21 -26.89 -6.46
CA THR A 11 1.16 -26.29 -5.52
C THR A 11 2.27 -25.47 -6.17
N SER A 12 2.42 -25.51 -7.50
CA SER A 12 3.59 -24.86 -8.17
C SER A 12 3.44 -23.35 -8.41
N ALA A 13 2.24 -22.84 -8.61
CA ALA A 13 2.01 -21.42 -8.91
C ALA A 13 2.02 -20.52 -7.65
N LEU A 14 1.48 -20.99 -6.53
CA LEU A 14 1.31 -20.18 -5.32
C LEU A 14 2.63 -19.57 -4.78
N PRO A 15 3.75 -20.28 -4.66
CA PRO A 15 5.02 -19.66 -4.22
C PRO A 15 5.51 -18.55 -5.16
N VAL A 16 5.34 -18.73 -6.47
CA VAL A 16 5.69 -17.73 -7.48
C VAL A 16 4.83 -16.48 -7.34
N LEU A 17 3.52 -16.65 -7.13
CA LEU A 17 2.59 -15.53 -6.93
C LEU A 17 2.86 -14.79 -5.61
N VAL A 18 3.16 -15.52 -4.52
CA VAL A 18 3.54 -14.95 -3.22
C VAL A 18 4.83 -14.14 -3.34
N PHE A 19 5.86 -14.67 -4.02
CA PHE A 19 7.09 -13.95 -4.30
C PHE A 19 6.83 -12.69 -5.16
N THR A 20 6.03 -12.81 -6.20
CA THR A 20 5.67 -11.68 -7.08
C THR A 20 4.91 -10.58 -6.31
N ALA A 21 3.99 -10.96 -5.44
CA ALA A 21 3.26 -10.04 -4.60
C ALA A 21 4.19 -9.30 -3.62
N LEU A 22 5.09 -10.04 -2.95
CA LEU A 22 6.11 -9.48 -2.06
C LEU A 22 7.01 -8.49 -2.79
N ALA A 23 7.72 -8.95 -3.81
CA ALA A 23 8.72 -8.16 -4.54
C ALA A 23 8.09 -6.97 -5.28
N GLY A 24 6.92 -7.16 -5.89
CA GLY A 24 6.18 -6.08 -6.54
C GLY A 24 5.76 -4.98 -5.56
N THR A 25 5.25 -5.36 -4.38
CA THR A 25 4.87 -4.40 -3.34
C THR A 25 6.09 -3.74 -2.71
N MET A 26 7.18 -4.47 -2.45
CA MET A 26 8.44 -3.90 -1.99
C MET A 26 8.93 -2.80 -2.93
N ALA A 27 8.99 -3.07 -4.23
CA ALA A 27 9.43 -2.09 -5.22
C ALA A 27 8.49 -0.87 -5.28
N MET A 28 7.17 -1.09 -5.23
CA MET A 28 6.18 0.00 -5.24
C MET A 28 6.35 0.92 -4.04
N MET A 29 6.59 0.36 -2.85
CA MET A 29 6.72 1.08 -1.59
C MET A 29 8.12 1.65 -1.35
N ALA A 30 9.16 1.10 -1.98
CA ALA A 30 10.55 1.58 -1.85
C ALA A 30 10.69 3.08 -2.16
N PHE A 31 9.98 3.56 -3.18
CA PHE A 31 9.99 4.97 -3.56
C PHE A 31 9.53 5.91 -2.44
N VAL A 32 8.63 5.46 -1.57
CA VAL A 32 8.06 6.29 -0.48
C VAL A 32 9.14 6.77 0.48
N ALA A 33 10.16 5.94 0.77
CA ALA A 33 11.26 6.32 1.65
C ALA A 33 12.21 7.36 1.02
N VAL A 34 12.33 7.35 -0.32
CA VAL A 34 13.30 8.19 -1.03
C VAL A 34 12.68 9.39 -1.73
N VAL A 35 11.35 9.48 -1.84
CA VAL A 35 10.69 10.57 -2.57
C VAL A 35 10.97 11.95 -1.98
N GLY A 36 10.96 12.09 -0.66
CA GLY A 36 11.30 13.33 0.02
C GLY A 36 12.73 13.80 -0.30
N PRO A 37 13.74 12.97 -0.04
CA PRO A 37 15.13 13.23 -0.44
C PRO A 37 15.31 13.56 -1.93
N VAL A 38 14.71 12.79 -2.84
CA VAL A 38 14.78 13.04 -4.30
C VAL A 38 14.23 14.42 -4.63
N VAL A 39 13.06 14.77 -4.10
CA VAL A 39 12.42 16.07 -4.35
C VAL A 39 13.27 17.22 -3.83
N ARG A 40 13.88 17.09 -2.65
CA ARG A 40 14.80 18.10 -2.09
C ARG A 40 16.06 18.29 -2.93
N LEU A 41 16.69 17.20 -3.35
CA LEU A 41 17.91 17.25 -4.16
C LEU A 41 17.67 17.82 -5.57
N LEU A 42 16.50 17.62 -6.13
CA LEU A 42 16.10 18.19 -7.42
C LEU A 42 15.53 19.61 -7.32
N GLY A 43 15.51 20.22 -6.14
CA GLY A 43 14.97 21.58 -5.93
C GLY A 43 13.46 21.69 -6.21
N LEU A 44 12.71 20.58 -6.05
CA LEU A 44 11.27 20.54 -6.29
C LEU A 44 10.51 20.88 -5.00
N ALA A 45 9.29 21.40 -5.16
CA ALA A 45 8.40 21.63 -4.03
C ALA A 45 7.79 20.30 -3.52
N GLU A 46 7.44 20.23 -2.23
CA GLU A 46 6.96 19.01 -1.55
C GLU A 46 5.71 18.42 -2.22
N TRP A 47 4.81 19.28 -2.70
CA TRP A 47 3.57 18.83 -3.34
C TRP A 47 3.80 18.04 -4.65
N HIS A 48 4.97 18.21 -5.30
CA HIS A 48 5.34 17.38 -6.46
C HIS A 48 5.54 15.92 -6.06
N ALA A 49 6.08 15.64 -4.84
CA ALA A 49 6.14 14.30 -4.30
C ALA A 49 4.73 13.71 -4.12
N GLY A 50 3.85 14.47 -3.45
CA GLY A 50 2.46 14.07 -3.27
C GLY A 50 1.75 13.81 -4.59
N LEU A 51 1.93 14.70 -5.57
CA LEU A 51 1.36 14.56 -6.91
C LEU A 51 1.86 13.27 -7.59
N SER A 52 3.15 12.95 -7.50
CA SER A 52 3.73 11.75 -8.12
C SER A 52 3.16 10.46 -7.52
N VAL A 53 3.00 10.41 -6.19
CA VAL A 53 2.41 9.25 -5.51
C VAL A 53 0.92 9.15 -5.79
N THR A 54 0.19 10.27 -5.76
CA THR A 54 -1.22 10.35 -6.12
C THR A 54 -1.47 9.89 -7.56
N ALA A 55 -0.66 10.35 -8.52
CA ALA A 55 -0.79 9.96 -9.93
C ALA A 55 -0.63 8.43 -10.11
N ALA A 56 0.32 7.81 -9.39
CA ALA A 56 0.45 6.36 -9.36
C ALA A 56 -0.82 5.66 -8.83
N GLY A 57 -1.38 6.16 -7.73
CA GLY A 57 -2.62 5.63 -7.15
C GLY A 57 -3.82 5.77 -8.08
N VAL A 58 -3.97 6.92 -8.74
CA VAL A 58 -5.05 7.17 -9.71
C VAL A 58 -4.98 6.20 -10.88
N LEU A 59 -3.81 6.07 -11.52
CA LEU A 59 -3.67 5.14 -12.65
C LEU A 59 -3.80 3.68 -12.21
N TRP A 60 -3.32 3.33 -11.02
CA TRP A 60 -3.55 2.02 -10.42
C TRP A 60 -5.06 1.72 -10.31
N MET A 61 -5.83 2.62 -9.72
CA MET A 61 -7.27 2.45 -9.51
C MET A 61 -8.03 2.34 -10.84
N LEU A 62 -7.73 3.22 -11.80
CA LEU A 62 -8.42 3.26 -13.11
C LEU A 62 -8.09 2.05 -13.98
N SER A 63 -6.88 1.49 -13.84
CA SER A 63 -6.40 0.40 -14.69
C SER A 63 -6.63 -0.99 -14.10
N ALA A 64 -6.72 -1.15 -12.78
CA ALA A 64 -6.86 -2.45 -12.12
C ALA A 64 -8.02 -3.28 -12.66
N ARG A 65 -9.19 -2.65 -12.88
CA ARG A 65 -10.37 -3.31 -13.46
C ARG A 65 -10.15 -3.71 -14.94
N ARG A 66 -9.40 -2.89 -15.69
CA ARG A 66 -9.08 -3.18 -17.11
C ARG A 66 -8.12 -4.36 -17.20
N TRP A 67 -7.08 -4.37 -16.37
CA TRP A 67 -6.15 -5.49 -16.27
C TRP A 67 -6.83 -6.79 -15.83
N GLY A 68 -7.73 -6.74 -14.87
CA GLY A 68 -8.53 -7.89 -14.44
C GLY A 68 -9.32 -8.49 -15.61
N ARG A 69 -10.06 -7.66 -16.36
CA ARG A 69 -10.82 -8.10 -17.54
C ARG A 69 -9.93 -8.62 -18.66
N LEU A 70 -8.80 -7.97 -18.88
CA LEU A 70 -7.83 -8.43 -19.87
C LEU A 70 -7.26 -9.80 -19.51
N SER A 71 -6.97 -10.03 -18.22
CA SER A 71 -6.47 -11.31 -17.73
C SER A 71 -7.48 -12.46 -17.88
N ASP A 72 -8.77 -12.14 -17.87
CA ASP A 72 -9.83 -13.11 -18.17
C ASP A 72 -9.84 -13.52 -19.65
N ARG A 73 -9.47 -12.58 -20.57
CA ARG A 73 -9.54 -12.78 -22.03
C ARG A 73 -8.29 -13.42 -22.60
N ILE A 74 -7.10 -12.91 -22.26
CA ILE A 74 -5.83 -13.34 -22.87
C ILE A 74 -5.02 -14.30 -21.99
N GLY A 75 -5.50 -14.58 -20.76
CA GLY A 75 -4.88 -15.48 -19.80
C GLY A 75 -4.08 -14.77 -18.71
N ARG A 76 -4.07 -15.37 -17.53
CA ARG A 76 -3.46 -14.81 -16.29
C ARG A 76 -1.96 -14.59 -16.46
N ARG A 77 -1.23 -15.61 -16.95
CA ARG A 77 0.22 -15.56 -17.12
C ARG A 77 0.66 -14.42 -18.02
N ARG A 78 -0.01 -14.25 -19.18
CA ARG A 78 0.35 -13.21 -20.15
C ARG A 78 0.19 -11.81 -19.55
N VAL A 79 -0.88 -11.57 -18.79
CA VAL A 79 -1.13 -10.27 -18.14
C VAL A 79 -0.12 -10.01 -17.03
N LEU A 80 0.22 -11.02 -16.21
CA LEU A 80 1.26 -10.87 -15.19
C LEU A 80 2.62 -10.54 -15.81
N LEU A 81 3.00 -11.22 -16.89
CA LEU A 81 4.26 -10.94 -17.60
C LEU A 81 4.27 -9.53 -18.20
N ALA A 82 3.20 -9.14 -18.89
CA ALA A 82 3.10 -7.79 -19.48
C ALA A 82 3.13 -6.70 -18.42
N GLY A 83 2.41 -6.88 -17.31
CA GLY A 83 2.40 -5.97 -16.18
C GLY A 83 3.78 -5.83 -15.53
N LEU A 84 4.46 -6.96 -15.24
CA LEU A 84 5.80 -6.96 -14.66
C LEU A 84 6.84 -6.36 -15.61
N ALA A 85 6.78 -6.67 -16.91
CA ALA A 85 7.69 -6.12 -17.90
C ALA A 85 7.56 -4.60 -18.01
N GLY A 86 6.31 -4.09 -18.15
CA GLY A 86 6.05 -2.65 -18.17
C GLY A 86 6.46 -1.98 -16.87
N TYR A 87 6.17 -2.61 -15.73
CA TYR A 87 6.58 -2.12 -14.41
C TYR A 87 8.10 -1.99 -14.29
N ALA A 88 8.85 -3.05 -14.67
CA ALA A 88 10.31 -3.06 -14.63
C ALA A 88 10.93 -1.98 -15.53
N VAL A 89 10.48 -1.91 -16.79
CA VAL A 89 10.98 -0.92 -17.78
C VAL A 89 10.77 0.51 -17.27
N VAL A 90 9.57 0.83 -16.79
CA VAL A 90 9.25 2.18 -16.31
C VAL A 90 10.01 2.50 -15.01
N TYR A 91 10.17 1.52 -14.13
CA TYR A 91 10.92 1.74 -12.89
C TYR A 91 12.41 1.96 -13.15
N ILE A 92 13.00 1.21 -14.10
CA ILE A 92 14.37 1.44 -14.55
C ILE A 92 14.50 2.83 -15.17
N ALA A 93 13.58 3.21 -16.06
CA ALA A 93 13.59 4.53 -16.67
C ALA A 93 13.54 5.66 -15.62
N MET A 94 12.70 5.49 -14.58
CA MET A 94 12.65 6.42 -13.44
C MET A 94 13.98 6.44 -12.67
N ALA A 95 14.60 5.29 -12.40
CA ALA A 95 15.88 5.22 -11.69
C ALA A 95 17.00 5.89 -12.47
N VAL A 96 17.09 5.61 -13.77
CA VAL A 96 18.07 6.24 -14.70
C VAL A 96 17.86 7.76 -14.76
N PHE A 97 16.61 8.19 -14.86
CA PHE A 97 16.31 9.63 -14.87
C PHE A 97 16.76 10.31 -13.58
N VAL A 98 16.39 9.74 -12.41
CA VAL A 98 16.78 10.31 -11.10
C VAL A 98 18.29 10.33 -10.95
N ASP A 99 18.99 9.25 -11.29
CA ASP A 99 20.45 9.19 -11.25
C ASP A 99 21.10 10.27 -12.13
N SER A 100 20.62 10.45 -13.35
CA SER A 100 21.11 11.49 -14.28
C SER A 100 20.80 12.90 -13.76
N ALA A 101 19.58 13.10 -13.25
CA ALA A 101 19.14 14.39 -12.72
C ALA A 101 19.88 14.80 -11.44
N LEU A 102 20.31 13.84 -10.62
CA LEU A 102 21.14 14.13 -9.44
C LEU A 102 22.56 14.56 -9.80
N ARG A 103 23.08 14.12 -10.95
CA ARG A 103 24.41 14.53 -11.45
C ARG A 103 24.38 15.85 -12.21
N ALA A 104 23.33 16.06 -13.02
CA ALA A 104 23.13 17.25 -13.83
C ALA A 104 21.63 17.62 -13.77
N PRO A 105 21.23 18.49 -12.81
CA PRO A 105 19.84 18.83 -12.61
C PRO A 105 19.20 19.45 -13.86
N PRO A 106 18.18 18.84 -14.45
CA PRO A 106 17.46 19.43 -15.58
C PRO A 106 16.52 20.54 -15.10
N ALA A 107 15.83 21.20 -16.04
CA ALA A 107 14.81 22.18 -15.68
C ALA A 107 13.75 21.58 -14.76
N VAL A 108 13.30 22.34 -13.75
CA VAL A 108 12.35 21.92 -12.72
C VAL A 108 11.09 21.29 -13.33
N TRP A 109 10.51 21.93 -14.35
CA TRP A 109 9.30 21.40 -15.01
C TRP A 109 9.51 20.02 -15.62
N LEU A 110 10.72 19.77 -16.22
CA LEU A 110 11.04 18.47 -16.81
C LEU A 110 11.15 17.40 -15.72
N SER A 111 11.81 17.71 -14.60
CA SER A 111 11.90 16.82 -13.44
C SER A 111 10.51 16.45 -12.92
N VAL A 112 9.60 17.40 -12.79
CA VAL A 112 8.23 17.17 -12.34
C VAL A 112 7.48 16.28 -13.32
N VAL A 113 7.50 16.60 -14.62
CA VAL A 113 6.79 15.83 -15.64
C VAL A 113 7.27 14.38 -15.70
N VAL A 114 8.59 14.17 -15.74
CA VAL A 114 9.15 12.81 -15.82
C VAL A 114 8.87 12.03 -14.54
N LEU A 115 9.02 12.63 -13.37
CA LEU A 115 8.75 11.96 -12.09
C LEU A 115 7.28 11.58 -11.97
N VAL A 116 6.36 12.48 -12.27
CA VAL A 116 4.91 12.22 -12.22
C VAL A 116 4.50 11.18 -13.27
N ALA A 117 4.99 11.31 -14.52
CA ALA A 117 4.64 10.38 -15.59
C ALA A 117 5.16 8.96 -15.31
N THR A 118 6.42 8.82 -14.90
CA THR A 118 6.98 7.50 -14.57
C THR A 118 6.27 6.87 -13.37
N ARG A 119 5.95 7.64 -12.34
CA ARG A 119 5.17 7.13 -11.19
C ARG A 119 3.76 6.73 -11.59
N ALA A 120 3.07 7.51 -12.41
CA ALA A 120 1.77 7.17 -12.95
C ALA A 120 1.81 5.85 -13.74
N LEU A 121 2.80 5.68 -14.62
CA LEU A 121 2.99 4.45 -15.40
C LEU A 121 3.38 3.25 -14.50
N VAL A 122 4.18 3.46 -13.45
CA VAL A 122 4.44 2.43 -12.43
C VAL A 122 3.11 1.96 -11.83
N GLY A 123 2.22 2.88 -11.44
CA GLY A 123 0.89 2.55 -10.92
C GLY A 123 0.04 1.77 -11.94
N LEU A 124 0.06 2.21 -13.22
CA LEU A 124 -0.64 1.55 -14.32
C LEU A 124 -0.25 0.07 -14.46
N PHE A 125 1.04 -0.22 -14.52
CA PHE A 125 1.53 -1.58 -14.75
C PHE A 125 1.48 -2.44 -13.50
N TYR A 126 1.77 -1.88 -12.32
CA TYR A 126 1.65 -2.60 -11.05
C TYR A 126 0.20 -3.04 -10.79
N ALA A 127 -0.79 -2.29 -11.27
CA ALA A 127 -2.21 -2.63 -11.16
C ALA A 127 -2.59 -3.98 -11.81
N ALA A 128 -1.76 -4.52 -12.70
CA ALA A 128 -1.97 -5.84 -13.29
C ALA A 128 -1.73 -6.98 -12.29
N ILE A 129 -0.87 -6.77 -11.26
CA ILE A 129 -0.34 -7.85 -10.43
C ILE A 129 -1.36 -8.34 -9.38
N PRO A 130 -1.86 -7.50 -8.43
CA PRO A 130 -2.70 -7.99 -7.33
C PRO A 130 -3.99 -8.67 -7.79
N PRO A 131 -4.80 -8.10 -8.71
CA PRO A 131 -6.05 -8.72 -9.11
C PRO A 131 -5.84 -10.01 -9.91
N THR A 132 -4.78 -10.05 -10.74
CA THR A 132 -4.50 -11.23 -11.56
C THR A 132 -3.94 -12.39 -10.70
N ALA A 133 -3.06 -12.10 -9.74
CA ALA A 133 -2.55 -13.08 -8.79
C ALA A 133 -3.69 -13.68 -7.94
N ALA A 134 -4.57 -12.83 -7.40
CA ALA A 134 -5.74 -13.28 -6.65
C ALA A 134 -6.70 -14.14 -7.51
N ALA A 135 -6.93 -13.74 -8.76
CA ALA A 135 -7.75 -14.50 -9.68
C ALA A 135 -7.13 -15.87 -10.00
N MET A 136 -5.81 -15.93 -10.20
CA MET A 136 -5.09 -17.18 -10.45
C MET A 136 -5.17 -18.14 -9.27
N VAL A 137 -5.03 -17.65 -8.04
CA VAL A 137 -5.27 -18.45 -6.82
C VAL A 137 -6.70 -18.97 -6.78
N ALA A 138 -7.69 -18.16 -7.14
CA ALA A 138 -9.08 -18.59 -7.17
C ALA A 138 -9.35 -19.66 -8.26
N ASP A 139 -8.63 -19.62 -9.37
CA ASP A 139 -8.77 -20.55 -10.48
C ASP A 139 -8.06 -21.90 -10.20
N GLU A 140 -6.87 -21.89 -9.56
CA GLU A 140 -6.02 -23.08 -9.42
C GLU A 140 -6.12 -23.77 -8.04
N VAL A 141 -6.51 -23.03 -6.98
CA VAL A 141 -6.55 -23.59 -5.62
C VAL A 141 -7.93 -24.11 -5.28
N PRO A 142 -8.03 -25.36 -4.75
CA PRO A 142 -9.31 -25.94 -4.31
C PRO A 142 -10.05 -25.04 -3.31
N ALA A 143 -11.39 -25.00 -3.36
CA ALA A 143 -12.22 -24.08 -2.58
C ALA A 143 -11.88 -24.08 -1.08
N GLY A 144 -11.67 -25.26 -0.47
CA GLY A 144 -11.32 -25.38 0.95
C GLY A 144 -9.94 -24.79 1.35
N GLN A 145 -9.04 -24.58 0.40
CA GLN A 145 -7.67 -24.06 0.63
C GLN A 145 -7.48 -22.63 0.16
N ARG A 146 -8.47 -22.05 -0.56
CA ARG A 146 -8.39 -20.68 -1.12
C ARG A 146 -8.16 -19.62 -0.07
N GLY A 147 -8.82 -19.74 1.09
CA GLY A 147 -8.64 -18.80 2.20
C GLY A 147 -7.19 -18.71 2.67
N GLY A 148 -6.53 -19.85 2.86
CA GLY A 148 -5.12 -19.91 3.25
C GLY A 148 -4.18 -19.37 2.17
N ALA A 149 -4.44 -19.63 0.89
CA ALA A 149 -3.65 -19.13 -0.22
C ALA A 149 -3.79 -17.59 -0.37
N MET A 150 -5.02 -17.07 -0.24
CA MET A 150 -5.27 -15.61 -0.23
C MET A 150 -4.61 -14.92 0.96
N ALA A 151 -4.63 -15.56 2.15
CA ALA A 151 -3.94 -15.05 3.33
C ALA A 151 -2.42 -14.94 3.09
N LYS A 152 -1.79 -15.92 2.42
CA LYS A 152 -0.37 -15.86 2.04
C LYS A 152 -0.06 -14.70 1.10
N LEU A 153 -0.91 -14.45 0.09
CA LEU A 153 -0.77 -13.27 -0.78
C LEU A 153 -0.91 -11.95 0.01
N GLY A 154 -1.90 -11.88 0.88
CA GLY A 154 -2.11 -10.72 1.76
C GLY A 154 -0.92 -10.45 2.67
N THR A 155 -0.37 -11.51 3.30
CA THR A 155 0.83 -11.43 4.13
C THR A 155 2.05 -10.96 3.32
N ALA A 156 2.24 -11.49 2.11
CA ALA A 156 3.33 -11.08 1.23
C ALA A 156 3.25 -9.58 0.89
N ASN A 157 2.05 -9.08 0.57
CA ASN A 157 1.83 -7.65 0.34
C ASN A 157 2.12 -6.83 1.60
N ALA A 158 1.63 -7.25 2.77
CA ALA A 158 1.86 -6.55 4.03
C ALA A 158 3.34 -6.48 4.41
N VAL A 159 4.07 -7.60 4.26
CA VAL A 159 5.52 -7.65 4.46
C VAL A 159 6.24 -6.74 3.46
N GLY A 160 5.82 -6.75 2.20
CA GLY A 160 6.37 -5.88 1.15
C GLY A 160 6.19 -4.38 1.45
N MET A 161 5.06 -3.99 2.01
CA MET A 161 4.78 -2.61 2.43
C MET A 161 5.74 -2.11 3.52
N VAL A 162 6.23 -3.00 4.37
CA VAL A 162 7.18 -2.67 5.46
C VAL A 162 8.62 -2.78 4.98
N LEU A 163 8.98 -3.91 4.34
CA LEU A 163 10.36 -4.17 3.93
C LEU A 163 10.80 -3.27 2.77
N GLY A 164 9.89 -2.87 1.88
CA GLY A 164 10.21 -2.01 0.74
C GLY A 164 10.85 -0.69 1.15
N PRO A 165 10.15 0.15 1.93
CA PRO A 165 10.70 1.41 2.42
C PRO A 165 11.90 1.23 3.35
N ALA A 166 11.88 0.19 4.20
CA ALA A 166 12.98 -0.11 5.10
C ALA A 166 14.29 -0.40 4.34
N ALA A 167 14.23 -1.29 3.36
CA ALA A 167 15.39 -1.63 2.53
C ALA A 167 15.84 -0.42 1.68
N ALA A 168 14.89 0.30 1.06
CA ALA A 168 15.22 1.47 0.26
C ALA A 168 15.88 2.58 1.09
N GLY A 169 15.37 2.86 2.29
CA GLY A 169 15.95 3.85 3.20
C GLY A 169 17.35 3.45 3.67
N TRP A 170 17.59 2.16 3.94
CA TRP A 170 18.91 1.66 4.30
C TRP A 170 19.90 1.73 3.13
N ILE A 171 19.47 1.32 1.92
CA ILE A 171 20.30 1.38 0.72
C ILE A 171 20.58 2.83 0.30
N ALA A 172 19.65 3.75 0.51
CA ALA A 172 19.79 5.17 0.17
C ALA A 172 20.95 5.85 0.91
N PHE A 173 21.40 5.29 2.04
CA PHE A 173 22.64 5.73 2.71
C PHE A 173 23.88 5.56 1.81
N HIS A 174 23.89 4.53 0.95
CA HIS A 174 24.98 4.29 -0.02
C HIS A 174 24.74 5.02 -1.36
N GLY A 175 23.55 5.56 -1.57
CA GLY A 175 23.16 6.32 -2.75
C GLY A 175 21.66 6.22 -3.03
N ILE A 176 21.01 7.37 -3.19
CA ILE A 176 19.56 7.42 -3.45
C ILE A 176 19.23 6.75 -4.79
N ALA A 177 20.06 6.97 -5.82
CA ALA A 177 19.89 6.31 -7.12
C ALA A 177 20.06 4.78 -7.00
N LEU A 178 21.00 4.31 -6.18
CA LEU A 178 21.21 2.88 -5.92
C LEU A 178 19.96 2.23 -5.33
N ALA A 179 19.30 2.90 -4.38
CA ALA A 179 18.04 2.39 -3.81
C ALA A 179 16.95 2.21 -4.87
N LEU A 180 16.86 3.11 -5.85
CA LEU A 180 15.92 2.99 -6.95
C LEU A 180 16.29 1.88 -7.94
N TYR A 181 17.58 1.68 -8.24
CA TYR A 181 18.03 0.57 -9.08
C TYR A 181 17.75 -0.79 -8.43
N VAL A 182 18.03 -0.92 -7.14
CA VAL A 182 17.72 -2.15 -6.38
C VAL A 182 16.22 -2.41 -6.34
N ALA A 183 15.41 -1.35 -6.15
CA ALA A 183 13.97 -1.49 -6.22
C ALA A 183 13.48 -1.91 -7.63
N ALA A 184 14.10 -1.38 -8.71
CA ALA A 184 13.79 -1.76 -10.08
C ALA A 184 14.18 -3.21 -10.41
N ALA A 185 15.18 -3.78 -9.72
CA ALA A 185 15.54 -5.18 -9.88
C ALA A 185 14.47 -6.15 -9.37
N LEU A 186 13.64 -5.76 -8.41
CA LEU A 186 12.60 -6.64 -7.84
C LEU A 186 11.53 -7.06 -8.86
N PRO A 187 10.90 -6.15 -9.64
CA PRO A 187 9.98 -6.55 -10.70
C PRO A 187 10.67 -7.32 -11.82
N LEU A 188 11.96 -7.07 -12.12
CA LEU A 188 12.73 -7.87 -13.08
C LEU A 188 12.91 -9.31 -12.58
N LEU A 189 13.31 -9.49 -11.33
CA LEU A 189 13.43 -10.82 -10.71
C LEU A 189 12.07 -11.54 -10.70
N SER A 190 11.00 -10.82 -10.37
CA SER A 190 9.65 -11.39 -10.42
C SER A 190 9.26 -11.80 -11.84
N LEU A 191 9.60 -11.00 -12.84
CA LEU A 191 9.38 -11.31 -14.25
C LEU A 191 10.13 -12.58 -14.66
N ALA A 192 11.42 -12.71 -14.32
CA ALA A 192 12.24 -13.86 -14.61
C ALA A 192 11.70 -15.14 -13.93
N VAL A 193 11.40 -15.07 -12.63
CA VAL A 193 10.86 -16.20 -11.87
C VAL A 193 9.52 -16.64 -12.44
N LEU A 194 8.64 -15.70 -12.75
CA LEU A 194 7.32 -16.00 -13.32
C LEU A 194 7.44 -16.60 -14.74
N TRP A 195 8.35 -16.05 -15.57
CA TRP A 195 8.59 -16.57 -16.92
C TRP A 195 9.01 -18.04 -16.91
N TRP A 196 9.93 -18.42 -16.02
CA TRP A 196 10.49 -19.76 -15.95
C TRP A 196 9.62 -20.77 -15.19
N ARG A 197 8.92 -20.34 -14.16
CA ARG A 197 8.23 -21.25 -13.24
C ARG A 197 6.72 -21.37 -13.45
N LEU A 198 6.10 -20.37 -14.10
CA LEU A 198 4.66 -20.38 -14.31
C LEU A 198 4.31 -20.93 -15.69
N PRO A 199 3.67 -22.11 -15.78
CA PRO A 199 3.24 -22.68 -17.05
C PRO A 199 2.10 -21.86 -17.68
N GLU A 200 1.93 -21.98 -19.01
CA GLU A 200 0.74 -21.46 -19.68
C GLU A 200 -0.50 -22.27 -19.25
N ALA A 201 -1.49 -21.58 -18.74
CA ALA A 201 -2.81 -22.14 -18.50
C ALA A 201 -3.79 -21.58 -19.55
N PRO A 202 -4.72 -22.39 -20.07
CA PRO A 202 -5.73 -21.90 -20.99
C PRO A 202 -6.58 -20.81 -20.34
N PRO A 203 -7.10 -19.83 -21.12
CA PRO A 203 -8.02 -18.82 -20.61
C PRO A 203 -9.25 -19.49 -19.98
N THR A 204 -9.65 -19.00 -18.82
CA THR A 204 -10.90 -19.48 -18.18
C THR A 204 -12.09 -18.86 -18.90
N ASP A 205 -13.13 -19.65 -19.18
CA ASP A 205 -14.33 -19.16 -19.86
C ASP A 205 -15.01 -18.05 -19.04
N PRO A 206 -15.13 -16.83 -19.60
CA PRO A 206 -15.77 -15.69 -18.93
C PRO A 206 -17.25 -15.94 -18.59
N ALA A 207 -17.93 -16.84 -19.33
CA ALA A 207 -19.35 -17.15 -19.14
C ALA A 207 -19.65 -17.84 -17.79
N LEU A 208 -18.63 -18.44 -17.15
CA LEU A 208 -18.78 -19.13 -15.87
C LEU A 208 -18.75 -18.20 -14.66
N ARG A 209 -18.51 -16.90 -14.85
CA ARG A 209 -18.42 -15.91 -13.76
C ARG A 209 -19.71 -15.13 -13.60
N LYS A 210 -20.45 -15.40 -12.53
CA LYS A 210 -21.58 -14.57 -12.13
C LYS A 210 -21.09 -13.16 -11.78
N PRO A 211 -21.74 -12.08 -12.29
CA PRO A 211 -21.46 -10.72 -11.86
C PRO A 211 -21.62 -10.62 -10.34
N ARG A 212 -20.62 -10.12 -9.63
CA ARG A 212 -20.78 -9.81 -8.21
C ARG A 212 -21.58 -8.53 -8.08
N PRO A 213 -22.66 -8.51 -7.30
CA PRO A 213 -23.40 -7.28 -7.05
C PRO A 213 -22.47 -6.26 -6.41
N ALA A 214 -22.55 -5.01 -6.85
CA ALA A 214 -21.82 -3.90 -6.22
C ALA A 214 -22.70 -3.33 -5.11
N MET A 215 -22.14 -3.11 -3.93
CA MET A 215 -22.82 -2.40 -2.85
C MET A 215 -22.52 -0.92 -2.94
N ALA A 216 -23.51 -0.07 -2.66
CA ALA A 216 -23.33 1.39 -2.72
C ALA A 216 -22.33 1.86 -1.66
N LEU A 217 -21.49 2.85 -2.01
CA LEU A 217 -20.56 3.49 -1.07
C LEU A 217 -21.29 4.17 0.11
N THR A 218 -22.55 4.53 -0.10
CA THR A 218 -23.42 5.23 0.86
C THR A 218 -24.29 4.29 1.68
N ASP A 219 -24.13 2.97 1.57
CA ASP A 219 -24.95 2.02 2.34
C ASP A 219 -24.85 2.33 3.85
N PRO A 220 -26.00 2.56 4.53
CA PRO A 220 -26.00 2.92 5.96
C PRO A 220 -25.31 1.90 6.85
N ARG A 221 -25.34 0.61 6.48
CA ARG A 221 -24.73 -0.49 7.24
C ARG A 221 -23.20 -0.40 7.24
N LEU A 222 -22.60 0.18 6.18
CA LEU A 222 -21.16 0.29 6.00
C LEU A 222 -20.58 1.66 6.39
N ARG A 223 -21.38 2.59 6.93
CA ARG A 223 -20.92 3.96 7.22
C ARG A 223 -19.68 4.00 8.11
N LEU A 224 -19.67 3.27 9.22
CA LEU A 224 -18.52 3.26 10.13
C LEU A 224 -17.29 2.56 9.51
N PRO A 225 -17.36 1.34 8.93
CA PRO A 225 -16.23 0.74 8.23
C PRO A 225 -15.67 1.61 7.11
N VAL A 226 -16.53 2.20 6.29
CA VAL A 226 -16.14 3.08 5.16
C VAL A 226 -15.41 4.33 5.66
N PHE A 227 -15.97 5.02 6.67
CA PHE A 227 -15.32 6.18 7.27
C PHE A 227 -13.98 5.80 7.91
N THR A 228 -13.93 4.65 8.62
CA THR A 228 -12.72 4.16 9.27
C THR A 228 -11.61 3.89 8.26
N VAL A 229 -11.90 3.15 7.19
CA VAL A 229 -10.86 2.83 6.20
C VAL A 229 -10.36 4.07 5.46
N PHE A 230 -11.25 5.02 5.14
CA PHE A 230 -10.86 6.28 4.51
C PHE A 230 -9.93 7.08 5.42
N ALA A 231 -10.34 7.33 6.67
CA ALA A 231 -9.57 8.07 7.65
C ALA A 231 -8.21 7.39 7.92
N ALA A 232 -8.18 6.07 8.09
CA ALA A 232 -6.96 5.31 8.30
C ALA A 232 -6.00 5.41 7.11
N MET A 233 -6.50 5.25 5.87
CA MET A 233 -5.66 5.30 4.67
C MET A 233 -5.10 6.69 4.40
N VAL A 234 -5.93 7.73 4.53
CA VAL A 234 -5.47 9.12 4.44
C VAL A 234 -4.37 9.38 5.46
N SER A 235 -4.58 8.98 6.71
CA SER A 235 -3.61 9.20 7.81
C SER A 235 -2.28 8.50 7.55
N VAL A 236 -2.32 7.22 7.20
CA VAL A 236 -1.10 6.43 6.94
C VAL A 236 -0.34 6.95 5.73
N THR A 237 -1.01 7.29 4.63
CA THR A 237 -0.34 7.73 3.42
C THR A 237 0.19 9.16 3.52
N ILE A 238 -0.45 10.04 4.29
CA ILE A 238 0.13 11.33 4.70
C ILE A 238 1.45 11.10 5.42
N ALA A 239 1.42 10.33 6.51
CA ALA A 239 2.59 10.08 7.34
C ALA A 239 3.74 9.42 6.54
N GLN A 240 3.43 8.48 5.66
CA GLN A 240 4.43 7.81 4.82
C GLN A 240 5.16 8.77 3.88
N VAL A 241 4.45 9.71 3.26
CA VAL A 241 5.06 10.60 2.26
C VAL A 241 5.80 11.76 2.92
N VAL A 242 5.31 12.29 4.05
CA VAL A 242 5.94 13.46 4.68
C VAL A 242 7.11 13.13 5.61
N VAL A 243 7.29 11.86 6.03
CA VAL A 243 8.35 11.47 6.98
C VAL A 243 9.76 11.84 6.50
N GLY A 244 10.03 11.63 5.20
CA GLY A 244 11.34 11.97 4.63
C GLY A 244 11.63 13.47 4.63
N PHE A 245 10.64 14.30 4.33
CA PHE A 245 10.74 15.74 4.44
C PHE A 245 10.93 16.19 5.89
N PHE A 246 10.14 15.64 6.81
CA PHE A 246 10.24 15.95 8.24
C PHE A 246 11.64 15.64 8.81
N ALA A 247 12.21 14.50 8.42
CA ALA A 247 13.54 14.10 8.84
C ALA A 247 14.61 15.08 8.33
N ILE A 248 14.50 15.56 7.09
CA ILE A 248 15.43 16.53 6.52
C ILE A 248 15.24 17.92 7.15
N ASP A 249 14.01 18.42 7.17
CA ASP A 249 13.74 19.82 7.51
C ASP A 249 13.71 20.07 9.01
N ARG A 250 13.07 19.21 9.81
CA ARG A 250 12.93 19.40 11.26
C ARG A 250 14.11 18.87 12.04
N LEU A 251 14.66 17.69 11.64
CA LEU A 251 15.82 17.11 12.31
C LEU A 251 17.15 17.56 11.68
N GLN A 252 17.11 18.45 10.68
CA GLN A 252 18.27 19.03 9.99
C GLN A 252 19.25 17.96 9.46
N LEU A 253 18.70 16.86 8.90
CA LEU A 253 19.48 15.76 8.39
C LEU A 253 19.86 15.96 6.91
N SER A 254 20.93 15.32 6.50
CA SER A 254 21.26 15.20 5.07
C SER A 254 20.15 14.44 4.33
N PRO A 255 19.98 14.64 3.00
CA PRO A 255 18.99 13.86 2.24
C PRO A 255 19.16 12.33 2.34
N ALA A 256 20.40 11.85 2.44
CA ALA A 256 20.70 10.42 2.61
C ALA A 256 20.27 9.93 4.01
N ASP A 257 20.60 10.67 5.06
CA ASP A 257 20.18 10.35 6.43
C ASP A 257 18.66 10.49 6.59
N GLY A 258 18.04 11.48 5.94
CA GLY A 258 16.59 11.62 5.88
C GLY A 258 15.89 10.40 5.27
N ALA A 259 16.42 9.87 4.18
CA ALA A 259 15.92 8.62 3.59
C ALA A 259 16.07 7.43 4.54
N ARG A 260 17.21 7.32 5.21
CA ARG A 260 17.48 6.27 6.22
C ARG A 260 16.49 6.36 7.37
N VAL A 261 16.30 7.55 7.94
CA VAL A 261 15.37 7.77 9.06
C VAL A 261 13.93 7.50 8.63
N ALA A 262 13.54 7.88 7.42
CA ALA A 262 12.23 7.52 6.85
C ALA A 262 12.06 6.00 6.77
N GLY A 263 13.05 5.28 6.24
CA GLY A 263 13.05 3.81 6.18
C GLY A 263 12.95 3.16 7.57
N LEU A 264 13.72 3.65 8.55
CA LEU A 264 13.67 3.16 9.94
C LEU A 264 12.30 3.45 10.61
N SER A 265 11.74 4.64 10.37
CA SER A 265 10.39 4.99 10.87
C SER A 265 9.34 4.04 10.31
N LEU A 266 9.41 3.70 9.02
CA LEU A 266 8.51 2.74 8.39
C LEU A 266 8.78 1.30 8.83
N THR A 267 10.00 0.97 9.27
CA THR A 267 10.29 -0.30 9.96
C THR A 267 9.64 -0.35 11.34
N ALA A 268 9.73 0.74 12.12
CA ALA A 268 9.04 0.84 13.41
C ALA A 268 7.53 0.69 13.25
N VAL A 269 6.96 1.19 12.15
CA VAL A 269 5.55 0.94 11.78
C VAL A 269 5.27 -0.56 11.67
N GLY A 270 6.12 -1.32 10.97
CA GLY A 270 5.95 -2.77 10.84
C GLY A 270 5.94 -3.49 12.19
N ILE A 271 6.86 -3.15 13.06
CA ILE A 271 6.95 -3.71 14.42
C ILE A 271 5.68 -3.38 15.22
N GLY A 272 5.27 -2.11 15.23
CA GLY A 272 4.06 -1.67 15.93
C GLY A 272 2.80 -2.42 15.47
N LEU A 273 2.63 -2.58 14.16
CA LEU A 273 1.51 -3.34 13.58
C LEU A 273 1.49 -4.81 14.03
N VAL A 274 2.64 -5.49 13.99
CA VAL A 274 2.76 -6.90 14.40
C VAL A 274 2.44 -7.07 15.88
N CYS A 275 2.99 -6.21 16.74
CA CYS A 275 2.71 -6.24 18.18
C CYS A 275 1.22 -6.05 18.49
N ALA A 276 0.58 -5.10 17.81
CA ALA A 276 -0.85 -4.83 17.98
C ALA A 276 -1.72 -6.00 17.53
N GLN A 277 -1.41 -6.60 16.36
CA GLN A 277 -2.14 -7.76 15.85
C GLN A 277 -2.06 -8.97 16.79
N GLY A 278 -0.89 -9.18 17.41
CA GLY A 278 -0.72 -10.20 18.45
C GLY A 278 -1.65 -9.99 19.64
N LEU A 279 -1.88 -8.73 20.05
CA LEU A 279 -2.80 -8.39 21.14
C LEU A 279 -4.26 -8.60 20.73
N VAL A 280 -4.66 -8.16 19.55
CA VAL A 280 -6.03 -8.37 19.01
C VAL A 280 -6.39 -9.86 18.97
N MET A 281 -5.45 -10.71 18.52
CA MET A 281 -5.67 -12.15 18.47
C MET A 281 -5.86 -12.79 19.85
N ARG A 282 -5.27 -12.23 20.90
CA ARG A 282 -5.42 -12.71 22.29
C ARG A 282 -6.71 -12.24 22.94
N LEU A 283 -7.16 -11.02 22.66
CA LEU A 283 -8.31 -10.37 23.29
C LEU A 283 -9.55 -10.44 22.38
N LYS A 284 -10.02 -11.64 22.08
CA LYS A 284 -11.14 -11.90 21.15
C LYS A 284 -12.50 -11.38 21.63
N SER A 285 -12.65 -11.08 22.91
CA SER A 285 -13.90 -10.58 23.51
C SER A 285 -14.16 -9.11 23.26
N VAL A 286 -13.19 -8.35 22.75
CA VAL A 286 -13.33 -6.91 22.52
C VAL A 286 -14.02 -6.66 21.18
N ALA A 287 -15.14 -5.91 21.21
CA ALA A 287 -15.90 -5.58 20.01
C ALA A 287 -15.05 -4.77 18.98
N PRO A 288 -15.19 -5.03 17.66
CA PRO A 288 -14.41 -4.32 16.62
C PRO A 288 -14.50 -2.80 16.70
N ALA A 289 -15.68 -2.23 17.00
CA ALA A 289 -15.83 -0.78 17.13
C ALA A 289 -15.05 -0.20 18.33
N ARG A 290 -14.85 -0.99 19.41
CA ARG A 290 -14.01 -0.58 20.55
C ARG A 290 -12.54 -0.57 20.19
N TRP A 291 -12.09 -1.57 19.41
CA TRP A 291 -10.73 -1.59 18.86
C TRP A 291 -10.46 -0.40 17.93
N ILE A 292 -11.45 -0.02 17.10
CA ILE A 292 -11.34 1.17 16.24
C ILE A 292 -11.16 2.43 17.10
N ALA A 293 -11.97 2.60 18.16
CA ALA A 293 -11.88 3.77 19.04
C ALA A 293 -10.52 3.87 19.75
N ILE A 294 -10.08 2.79 20.39
CA ILE A 294 -8.78 2.73 21.09
C ILE A 294 -7.64 2.94 20.10
N GLY A 295 -7.66 2.23 18.97
CA GLY A 295 -6.63 2.31 17.94
C GLY A 295 -6.52 3.70 17.34
N ALA A 296 -7.65 4.35 17.05
CA ALA A 296 -7.68 5.71 16.53
C ALA A 296 -7.12 6.74 17.53
N LEU A 297 -7.44 6.62 18.82
CA LEU A 297 -6.87 7.49 19.87
C LEU A 297 -5.36 7.30 19.99
N VAL A 298 -4.89 6.05 20.11
CA VAL A 298 -3.46 5.75 20.25
C VAL A 298 -2.70 6.22 19.01
N SER A 299 -3.21 5.92 17.81
CA SER A 299 -2.58 6.33 16.56
C SER A 299 -2.61 7.85 16.37
N GLY A 300 -3.74 8.48 16.70
CA GLY A 300 -3.88 9.94 16.64
C GLY A 300 -2.91 10.66 17.58
N ALA A 301 -2.76 10.18 18.81
CA ALA A 301 -1.78 10.71 19.76
C ALA A 301 -0.34 10.50 19.28
N GLY A 302 -0.02 9.30 18.75
CA GLY A 302 1.28 8.99 18.18
C GLY A 302 1.64 9.92 17.01
N PHE A 303 0.75 10.13 16.06
CA PHE A 303 1.00 11.05 14.94
C PHE A 303 1.04 12.52 15.39
N ALA A 304 0.13 12.95 16.27
CA ALA A 304 0.14 14.33 16.76
C ALA A 304 1.44 14.66 17.52
N SER A 305 2.01 13.69 18.27
CA SER A 305 3.27 13.88 18.99
C SER A 305 4.46 14.13 18.07
N VAL A 306 4.39 13.75 16.77
CA VAL A 306 5.47 14.03 15.80
C VAL A 306 5.74 15.54 15.69
N GLY A 307 4.72 16.39 15.87
CA GLY A 307 4.92 17.84 15.90
C GLY A 307 5.88 18.37 16.98
N LEU A 308 6.10 17.55 18.04
CA LEU A 308 6.96 17.86 19.19
C LEU A 308 8.32 17.15 19.14
N VAL A 309 8.61 16.42 18.07
CA VAL A 309 9.82 15.61 17.91
C VAL A 309 11.01 16.49 17.51
N ASP A 310 12.13 16.30 18.22
CA ASP A 310 13.41 16.96 17.94
C ASP A 310 14.56 15.96 17.72
N THR A 311 14.32 14.65 17.92
CA THR A 311 15.33 13.59 17.74
C THR A 311 14.82 12.44 16.88
N GLN A 312 15.76 11.72 16.25
CA GLN A 312 15.44 10.53 15.46
C GLN A 312 14.70 9.45 16.29
N SER A 313 15.16 9.21 17.52
CA SER A 313 14.57 8.20 18.42
C SER A 313 13.13 8.52 18.77
N GLN A 314 12.82 9.79 19.03
CA GLN A 314 11.46 10.25 19.27
C GLN A 314 10.57 10.05 18.04
N LEU A 315 11.08 10.31 16.82
CA LEU A 315 10.35 10.09 15.58
C LEU A 315 10.02 8.61 15.38
N LEU A 316 10.99 7.71 15.57
CA LEU A 316 10.77 6.27 15.49
C LEU A 316 9.73 5.79 16.50
N LEU A 317 9.81 6.28 17.75
CA LEU A 317 8.84 5.94 18.80
C LEU A 317 7.43 6.43 18.44
N ALA A 318 7.29 7.67 18.00
CA ALA A 318 6.01 8.24 17.59
C ALA A 318 5.36 7.44 16.46
N TYR A 319 6.13 7.06 15.43
CA TYR A 319 5.67 6.20 14.34
C TYR A 319 5.32 4.79 14.80
N GLY A 320 6.10 4.22 15.72
CA GLY A 320 5.82 2.91 16.34
C GLY A 320 4.51 2.92 17.12
N VAL A 321 4.27 3.94 17.95
CA VAL A 321 3.04 4.12 18.71
C VAL A 321 1.84 4.33 17.78
N ALA A 322 1.99 5.19 16.77
CA ALA A 322 0.93 5.42 15.78
C ALA A 322 0.55 4.14 15.05
N ALA A 323 1.54 3.36 14.64
CA ALA A 323 1.31 2.09 13.96
C ALA A 323 0.72 1.01 14.88
N PHE A 324 1.11 0.99 16.15
CA PHE A 324 0.49 0.11 17.13
C PHE A 324 -1.01 0.38 17.24
N GLY A 325 -1.43 1.65 17.28
CA GLY A 325 -2.84 2.01 17.19
C GLY A 325 -3.50 1.56 15.90
N MET A 326 -2.86 1.77 14.74
CA MET A 326 -3.39 1.33 13.44
C MET A 326 -3.53 -0.20 13.34
N GLY A 327 -2.69 -0.95 14.04
CA GLY A 327 -2.78 -2.41 14.11
C GLY A 327 -4.08 -2.90 14.76
N PHE A 328 -4.76 -2.09 15.57
CA PHE A 328 -6.10 -2.35 16.05
C PHE A 328 -7.17 -1.96 15.03
N VAL A 329 -6.98 -0.87 14.31
CA VAL A 329 -7.95 -0.32 13.36
C VAL A 329 -8.11 -1.22 12.14
N PHE A 330 -7.01 -1.69 11.54
CA PHE A 330 -7.02 -2.43 10.27
C PHE A 330 -7.85 -3.72 10.29
N PRO A 331 -7.64 -4.67 11.21
CA PRO A 331 -8.47 -5.87 11.26
C PRO A 331 -9.92 -5.56 11.67
N SER A 332 -10.12 -4.53 12.50
CA SER A 332 -11.42 -4.22 13.08
C SER A 332 -12.41 -3.64 12.08
N PHE A 333 -11.97 -2.75 11.16
CA PHE A 333 -12.91 -2.25 10.15
C PHE A 333 -13.29 -3.33 9.13
N GLN A 334 -12.40 -4.28 8.85
CA GLN A 334 -12.70 -5.41 7.97
C GLN A 334 -13.71 -6.36 8.61
N ALA A 335 -13.50 -6.71 9.90
CA ALA A 335 -14.45 -7.51 10.66
C ALA A 335 -15.81 -6.81 10.75
N LEU A 336 -15.83 -5.53 11.11
CA LEU A 336 -17.08 -4.76 11.21
C LEU A 336 -17.82 -4.66 9.87
N ALA A 337 -17.13 -4.54 8.75
CA ALA A 337 -17.73 -4.53 7.42
C ALA A 337 -18.37 -5.89 7.09
N ALA A 338 -17.71 -7.00 7.43
CA ALA A 338 -18.22 -8.34 7.21
C ALA A 338 -19.44 -8.62 8.10
N ASP A 339 -19.41 -8.20 9.38
CA ASP A 339 -20.47 -8.40 10.36
C ASP A 339 -21.71 -7.52 10.13
N SER A 340 -21.56 -6.44 9.33
CA SER A 340 -22.64 -5.48 9.06
C SER A 340 -23.58 -5.90 7.92
N VAL A 341 -23.27 -6.97 7.22
CA VAL A 341 -23.99 -7.44 6.03
C VAL A 341 -24.22 -8.94 6.08
N GLU A 342 -25.15 -9.44 5.27
CA GLU A 342 -25.41 -10.88 5.18
C GLU A 342 -24.25 -11.63 4.49
N ALA A 343 -24.14 -12.94 4.75
CA ALA A 343 -23.04 -13.77 4.26
C ALA A 343 -22.86 -13.71 2.73
N HIS A 344 -23.95 -13.61 1.99
CA HIS A 344 -23.93 -13.51 0.52
C HIS A 344 -23.49 -12.11 0.02
N GLU A 345 -23.56 -11.06 0.85
CA GLU A 345 -23.18 -9.67 0.54
C GLU A 345 -21.73 -9.34 0.93
N GLN A 346 -21.06 -10.19 1.74
CA GLN A 346 -19.72 -9.90 2.29
C GLN A 346 -18.68 -9.58 1.20
N GLY A 347 -18.78 -10.25 0.04
CA GLY A 347 -17.89 -9.94 -1.10
C GLY A 347 -18.11 -8.55 -1.69
N ALA A 348 -19.36 -8.08 -1.72
CA ALA A 348 -19.71 -6.72 -2.18
C ALA A 348 -19.25 -5.67 -1.17
N ALA A 349 -19.47 -5.91 0.13
CA ALA A 349 -18.99 -5.03 1.21
C ALA A 349 -17.47 -4.89 1.20
N ALA A 350 -16.73 -6.00 1.07
CA ALA A 350 -15.28 -5.99 0.95
C ALA A 350 -14.80 -5.18 -0.28
N GLY A 351 -15.52 -5.29 -1.40
CA GLY A 351 -15.25 -4.49 -2.61
C GLY A 351 -15.45 -2.99 -2.39
N THR A 352 -16.50 -2.61 -1.66
CA THR A 352 -16.79 -1.23 -1.29
C THR A 352 -15.68 -0.66 -0.37
N VAL A 353 -15.29 -1.42 0.67
CA VAL A 353 -14.19 -1.05 1.57
C VAL A 353 -12.87 -0.87 0.80
N ALA A 354 -12.56 -1.79 -0.11
CA ALA A 354 -11.34 -1.71 -0.93
C ALA A 354 -11.34 -0.49 -1.87
N ALA A 355 -12.50 -0.12 -2.44
CA ALA A 355 -12.62 1.08 -3.26
C ALA A 355 -12.33 2.36 -2.44
N VAL A 356 -12.90 2.46 -1.24
CA VAL A 356 -12.67 3.61 -0.34
C VAL A 356 -11.23 3.64 0.19
N GLN A 357 -10.64 2.48 0.45
CA GLN A 357 -9.22 2.36 0.77
C GLN A 357 -8.35 2.99 -0.34
N GLY A 358 -8.63 2.66 -1.60
CA GLY A 358 -7.94 3.26 -2.75
C GLY A 358 -8.12 4.77 -2.82
N MET A 359 -9.31 5.29 -2.54
CA MET A 359 -9.57 6.74 -2.50
C MET A 359 -8.72 7.44 -1.43
N GLY A 360 -8.61 6.85 -0.22
CA GLY A 360 -7.75 7.37 0.85
C GLY A 360 -6.27 7.37 0.48
N MET A 361 -5.80 6.31 -0.19
CA MET A 361 -4.42 6.22 -0.69
C MET A 361 -4.09 7.25 -1.77
N ILE A 362 -5.07 7.69 -2.54
CA ILE A 362 -4.93 8.73 -3.57
C ILE A 362 -4.92 10.12 -2.94
N ALA A 363 -5.85 10.39 -2.02
CA ALA A 363 -6.05 11.71 -1.43
C ALA A 363 -4.91 12.09 -0.45
N GLY A 364 -4.44 11.11 0.35
CA GLY A 364 -3.49 11.37 1.44
C GLY A 364 -2.17 11.99 1.00
N PRO A 365 -1.44 11.46 0.03
CA PRO A 365 -0.13 11.98 -0.35
C PRO A 365 -0.14 13.45 -0.78
N LEU A 366 -1.10 13.83 -1.63
CA LEU A 366 -1.23 15.20 -2.08
C LEU A 366 -1.65 16.13 -0.93
N LEU A 367 -2.66 15.74 -0.15
CA LEU A 367 -3.11 16.50 1.01
C LEU A 367 -1.99 16.71 2.03
N GLY A 368 -1.26 15.65 2.36
CA GLY A 368 -0.16 15.70 3.32
C GLY A 368 0.94 16.66 2.88
N THR A 369 1.36 16.59 1.63
CA THR A 369 2.43 17.45 1.10
C THR A 369 1.99 18.91 0.90
N VAL A 370 0.72 19.16 0.60
CA VAL A 370 0.15 20.51 0.56
C VAL A 370 0.13 21.12 1.97
N LEU A 371 -0.32 20.37 2.97
CA LEU A 371 -0.31 20.83 4.37
C LEU A 371 1.13 21.09 4.87
N TYR A 372 2.08 20.26 4.45
CA TYR A 372 3.47 20.36 4.82
C TYR A 372 4.12 21.70 4.42
N ARG A 373 3.68 22.31 3.30
CA ARG A 373 4.16 23.62 2.85
C ARG A 373 3.97 24.75 3.88
N TRP A 374 2.93 24.65 4.70
CA TRP A 374 2.65 25.66 5.73
C TRP A 374 3.42 25.39 7.04
N SER A 375 3.54 24.12 7.43
CA SER A 375 4.35 23.71 8.58
C SER A 375 4.64 22.21 8.52
N PRO A 376 5.85 21.77 8.87
CA PRO A 376 6.20 20.35 9.01
C PRO A 376 5.29 19.58 10.00
N ALA A 377 4.76 20.25 11.02
CA ALA A 377 3.87 19.66 12.02
C ALA A 377 2.41 19.51 11.54
N LEU A 378 1.97 20.36 10.60
CA LEU A 378 0.56 20.48 10.24
C LEU A 378 -0.06 19.18 9.67
N PRO A 379 0.61 18.39 8.80
CA PRO A 379 0.08 17.11 8.36
C PRO A 379 -0.19 16.14 9.50
N TYR A 380 0.68 16.10 10.49
CA TYR A 380 0.57 15.21 11.64
C TYR A 380 -0.55 15.63 12.61
N LEU A 381 -0.70 16.93 12.83
CA LEU A 381 -1.81 17.48 13.62
C LEU A 381 -3.15 17.20 12.93
N PHE A 382 -3.23 17.39 11.62
CA PHE A 382 -4.40 17.06 10.82
C PHE A 382 -4.77 15.57 10.97
N VAL A 383 -3.80 14.67 10.87
CA VAL A 383 -3.99 13.24 11.09
C VAL A 383 -4.48 12.96 12.51
N GLY A 384 -3.90 13.62 13.52
CA GLY A 384 -4.36 13.52 14.91
C GLY A 384 -5.82 13.90 15.08
N ILE A 385 -6.27 15.00 14.45
CA ILE A 385 -7.66 15.46 14.45
C ILE A 385 -8.58 14.44 13.76
N VAL A 386 -8.23 13.99 12.56
CA VAL A 386 -9.03 13.01 11.79
C VAL A 386 -9.23 11.72 12.59
N LEU A 387 -8.18 11.22 13.22
CA LEU A 387 -8.25 10.02 14.03
C LEU A 387 -8.97 10.25 15.36
N GLY A 388 -8.86 11.43 15.95
CA GLY A 388 -9.67 11.84 17.12
C GLY A 388 -11.16 11.85 16.79
N VAL A 389 -11.55 12.42 15.65
CA VAL A 389 -12.94 12.38 15.18
C VAL A 389 -13.40 10.94 14.94
N LEU A 390 -12.55 10.10 14.33
CA LEU A 390 -12.84 8.68 14.12
C LEU A 390 -13.11 7.97 15.47
N ALA A 391 -12.30 8.24 16.47
CA ALA A 391 -12.48 7.65 17.81
C ALA A 391 -13.85 8.04 18.42
N ILE A 392 -14.21 9.32 18.33
CA ILE A 392 -15.51 9.82 18.82
C ILE A 392 -16.68 9.13 18.08
N VAL A 393 -16.60 9.04 16.75
CA VAL A 393 -17.63 8.39 15.93
C VAL A 393 -17.75 6.90 16.27
N ALA A 394 -16.62 6.21 16.51
CA ALA A 394 -16.61 4.79 16.87
C ALA A 394 -17.23 4.56 18.28
N VAL A 395 -16.97 5.44 19.25
CA VAL A 395 -17.62 5.39 20.57
C VAL A 395 -19.12 5.65 20.45
N ALA A 396 -19.52 6.68 19.72
CA ALA A 396 -20.94 7.01 19.52
C ALA A 396 -21.71 5.86 18.83
N HIS A 397 -21.07 5.12 17.94
CA HIS A 397 -21.65 3.94 17.29
C HIS A 397 -21.92 2.80 18.28
N GLN A 398 -21.02 2.60 19.27
CA GLN A 398 -21.21 1.57 20.31
C GLN A 398 -22.39 1.89 21.23
N VAL A 399 -22.55 3.16 21.61
CA VAL A 399 -23.66 3.59 22.49
C VAL A 399 -25.03 3.42 21.82
N ARG A 400 -25.08 3.49 20.49
CA ARG A 400 -26.32 3.35 19.71
C ARG A 400 -26.70 1.89 19.36
N ARG A 401 -25.83 0.93 19.62
CA ARG A 401 -26.09 -0.50 19.45
C ARG A 401 -25.89 -1.17 20.81
N PRO A 402 -26.95 -1.23 21.66
CA PRO A 402 -26.90 -1.91 22.95
C PRO A 402 -26.69 -3.42 22.80
#